data_b3eb06c553eca5c98b170eb332f99548
#
_entry.id   b3eb06c553eca5c98b170eb332f99548
#
_cell.length_a   1.000
_cell.length_b   1.000
_cell.length_c   1.000
_cell.angle_alpha   90.00
_cell.angle_beta   90.00
_cell.angle_gamma   90.00
#
_symmetry.space_group_name_H-M   'P 1'
#
loop_
_entity.id
_entity.type
_entity.pdbx_description
1 polymer ?
#
loop_
_entity_poly.entity_id
_entity_poly.type
_entity_poly.pdbx_seq_one_letter_code
_entity_poly.pdbx_strand_id
1 'polypeptide(L)'
;SYFIPSGTIDGYDTRVMAMQKQAADREVTTDLTRMNTFLKAEIVKGLTLNADFTYAIQNMNSGSQDNSVYGINWSGKPVPSYIVTKGNSGIWRDFSKQNTWTANAYVNYTKTFAKKHNLNVMAGVNAEEEEYKYLYGTRNVMYDQEGYPELNMAGKDGQDLSWNHTSRASAGYFGRINYDYK
;
A
#
# COMPACT_ATOMS: atom_id res chain seq x y z
N SER A 1 -44.08 6.81 0.51
CA SER A 1 -42.87 6.06 0.11
C SER A 1 -43.24 4.59 -0.05
N TYR A 2 -43.18 4.10 -1.28
CA TYR A 2 -43.44 2.68 -1.55
C TYR A 2 -42.17 1.87 -1.18
N PHE A 3 -42.32 0.95 -0.26
CA PHE A 3 -41.29 0.00 0.11
C PHE A 3 -41.19 -1.07 -0.99
N ILE A 4 -40.09 -1.11 -1.72
CA ILE A 4 -39.78 -2.22 -2.63
C ILE A 4 -39.05 -3.27 -1.78
N PRO A 5 -39.60 -4.47 -1.60
CA PRO A 5 -38.91 -5.50 -0.82
C PRO A 5 -37.57 -5.88 -1.49
N SER A 6 -36.59 -6.19 -0.67
CA SER A 6 -35.35 -6.77 -1.18
C SER A 6 -35.63 -8.18 -1.68
N GLY A 7 -35.18 -8.51 -2.90
CA GLY A 7 -35.37 -9.84 -3.49
C GLY A 7 -35.35 -9.83 -5.00
N THR A 8 -35.77 -10.93 -5.59
CA THR A 8 -35.87 -11.12 -7.04
C THR A 8 -37.34 -11.24 -7.42
N ILE A 9 -37.82 -10.51 -8.42
CA ILE A 9 -39.17 -10.56 -8.98
C ILE A 9 -39.04 -10.82 -10.46
N ASP A 10 -39.76 -11.85 -10.97
CA ASP A 10 -39.75 -12.25 -12.39
C ASP A 10 -38.35 -12.40 -13.03
N GLY A 11 -37.40 -12.93 -12.24
CA GLY A 11 -36.00 -13.10 -12.70
C GLY A 11 -35.13 -11.84 -12.62
N TYR A 12 -35.67 -10.69 -12.21
CA TYR A 12 -34.93 -9.45 -12.01
C TYR A 12 -34.77 -9.16 -10.52
N ASP A 13 -33.57 -8.77 -10.16
CA ASP A 13 -33.29 -8.33 -8.80
C ASP A 13 -33.95 -6.98 -8.51
N THR A 14 -34.51 -6.82 -7.33
CA THR A 14 -34.92 -5.50 -6.85
C THR A 14 -33.71 -4.59 -6.71
N ARG A 15 -33.91 -3.28 -6.63
CA ARG A 15 -32.84 -2.29 -6.59
C ARG A 15 -31.72 -2.62 -5.60
N VAL A 16 -32.09 -3.05 -4.38
CA VAL A 16 -31.10 -3.37 -3.33
C VAL A 16 -30.28 -4.61 -3.70
N MET A 17 -30.93 -5.67 -4.17
CA MET A 17 -30.25 -6.90 -4.61
C MET A 17 -29.42 -6.68 -5.86
N ALA A 18 -29.91 -5.89 -6.82
CA ALA A 18 -29.16 -5.53 -8.02
C ALA A 18 -27.89 -4.76 -7.65
N MET A 19 -27.97 -3.82 -6.72
CA MET A 19 -26.80 -3.09 -6.23
C MET A 19 -25.79 -4.00 -5.53
N GLN A 20 -26.26 -4.96 -4.71
CA GLN A 20 -25.38 -5.89 -4.02
C GLN A 20 -24.64 -6.86 -4.95
N LYS A 21 -25.28 -7.30 -6.04
CA LYS A 21 -24.73 -8.28 -6.96
C LYS A 21 -23.94 -7.67 -8.13
N GLN A 22 -24.33 -6.49 -8.59
CA GLN A 22 -23.84 -5.87 -9.83
C GLN A 22 -22.96 -4.64 -9.57
N ALA A 23 -22.87 -4.18 -8.31
CA ALA A 23 -22.09 -3.01 -7.97
C ALA A 23 -20.57 -3.26 -8.10
N ALA A 24 -19.82 -2.20 -7.89
CA ALA A 24 -18.35 -2.19 -7.95
C ALA A 24 -17.71 -3.32 -7.16
N ASP A 25 -16.73 -3.95 -7.75
CA ASP A 25 -15.79 -4.84 -7.08
C ASP A 25 -14.44 -4.13 -6.92
N ARG A 26 -13.83 -4.28 -5.76
CA ARG A 26 -12.53 -3.70 -5.46
C ARG A 26 -11.58 -4.77 -5.00
N GLU A 27 -10.46 -4.87 -5.70
CA GLU A 27 -9.35 -5.76 -5.35
C GLU A 27 -8.16 -4.96 -4.88
N VAL A 28 -7.49 -5.42 -3.82
CA VAL A 28 -6.23 -4.85 -3.33
C VAL A 28 -5.29 -6.00 -3.00
N THR A 29 -4.15 -6.04 -3.65
CA THR A 29 -3.09 -7.00 -3.39
C THR A 29 -1.84 -6.25 -2.94
N THR A 30 -1.23 -6.68 -1.85
CA THR A 30 0.00 -6.11 -1.33
C THR A 30 1.04 -7.19 -1.11
N ASP A 31 2.19 -7.03 -1.75
CA ASP A 31 3.35 -7.90 -1.60
C ASP A 31 4.45 -7.14 -0.87
N LEU A 32 4.94 -7.70 0.24
CA LEU A 32 6.03 -7.14 1.02
C LEU A 32 7.19 -8.14 1.09
N THR A 33 8.33 -7.73 0.57
CA THR A 33 9.61 -8.44 0.73
C THR A 33 10.55 -7.62 1.58
N ARG A 34 11.10 -8.24 2.64
CA ARG A 34 12.07 -7.59 3.53
C ARG A 34 13.29 -8.49 3.75
N MET A 35 14.47 -7.91 3.59
CA MET A 35 15.75 -8.57 3.85
C MET A 35 16.50 -7.77 4.91
N ASN A 36 16.99 -8.48 5.93
CA ASN A 36 17.81 -7.90 6.99
C ASN A 36 19.17 -8.61 7.01
N THR A 37 20.22 -7.83 7.11
CA THR A 37 21.59 -8.34 7.29
C THR A 37 22.22 -7.60 8.45
N PHE A 38 22.94 -8.30 9.29
CA PHE A 38 23.65 -7.69 10.40
C PHE A 38 25.08 -8.25 10.52
N LEU A 39 25.98 -7.40 10.98
CA LEU A 39 27.37 -7.72 11.30
C LEU A 39 27.65 -7.30 12.74
N LYS A 40 28.29 -8.19 13.48
CA LYS A 40 28.85 -7.88 14.80
C LYS A 40 30.27 -8.41 14.86
N ALA A 41 31.22 -7.55 15.16
CA ALA A 41 32.63 -7.92 15.27
C ALA A 41 33.27 -7.28 16.51
N GLU A 42 33.96 -8.07 17.30
CA GLU A 42 34.82 -7.55 18.35
C GLU A 42 36.21 -7.25 17.75
N ILE A 43 36.52 -5.95 17.62
CA ILE A 43 37.77 -5.48 16.98
C ILE A 43 38.95 -5.67 17.92
N VAL A 44 38.77 -5.25 19.18
CA VAL A 44 39.68 -5.50 20.29
C VAL A 44 38.84 -5.67 21.55
N LYS A 45 39.44 -6.23 22.61
CA LYS A 45 38.72 -6.45 23.87
C LYS A 45 38.02 -5.19 24.38
N GLY A 46 36.68 -5.27 24.44
CA GLY A 46 35.83 -4.19 24.89
C GLY A 46 35.38 -3.21 23.78
N LEU A 47 35.88 -3.34 22.53
CA LEU A 47 35.45 -2.54 21.39
C LEU A 47 34.72 -3.42 20.37
N THR A 48 33.43 -3.20 20.22
CA THR A 48 32.57 -3.96 19.30
C THR A 48 32.05 -3.03 18.20
N LEU A 49 32.21 -3.47 16.95
CA LEU A 49 31.52 -2.88 15.78
C LEU A 49 30.22 -3.63 15.55
N ASN A 50 29.14 -2.88 15.35
CA ASN A 50 27.86 -3.40 14.93
C ASN A 50 27.42 -2.64 13.67
N ALA A 51 26.90 -3.38 12.72
CA ALA A 51 26.28 -2.80 11.52
C ALA A 51 25.07 -3.63 11.14
N ASP A 52 24.02 -2.97 10.70
CA ASP A 52 22.84 -3.61 10.13
C ASP A 52 22.39 -2.89 8.88
N PHE A 53 21.84 -3.67 7.96
CA PHE A 53 21.26 -3.18 6.72
C PHE A 53 19.93 -3.88 6.50
N THR A 54 18.90 -3.09 6.29
CA THR A 54 17.56 -3.54 5.94
C THR A 54 17.18 -3.02 4.57
N TYR A 55 16.66 -3.89 3.73
CA TYR A 55 16.06 -3.52 2.45
C TYR A 55 14.64 -4.08 2.38
N ALA A 56 13.67 -3.24 2.05
CA ALA A 56 12.28 -3.63 1.91
C ALA A 56 11.71 -3.13 0.59
N ILE A 57 10.95 -3.98 -0.07
CA ILE A 57 10.15 -3.66 -1.25
C ILE A 57 8.71 -3.98 -0.93
N GLN A 58 7.84 -3.00 -1.10
CA GLN A 58 6.41 -3.16 -1.05
C GLN A 58 5.81 -2.82 -2.42
N ASN A 59 5.11 -3.76 -3.00
CA ASN A 59 4.31 -3.55 -4.20
C ASN A 59 2.83 -3.63 -3.81
N MET A 60 2.04 -2.68 -4.26
CA MET A 60 0.60 -2.71 -4.09
C MET A 60 -0.06 -2.53 -5.46
N ASN A 61 -0.96 -3.46 -5.77
CA ASN A 61 -1.86 -3.36 -6.91
C ASN A 61 -3.26 -3.18 -6.36
N SER A 62 -3.97 -2.19 -6.82
CA SER A 62 -5.37 -2.07 -6.51
C SER A 62 -6.18 -1.65 -7.73
N GLY A 63 -7.45 -1.96 -7.69
CA GLY A 63 -8.35 -1.61 -8.75
C GLY A 63 -9.78 -1.82 -8.36
N SER A 64 -10.65 -1.12 -9.04
CA SER A 64 -12.08 -1.28 -8.95
C SER A 64 -12.70 -1.09 -10.31
N GLN A 65 -13.86 -1.68 -10.49
CA GLN A 65 -14.74 -1.40 -11.60
C GLN A 65 -16.09 -0.98 -11.06
N ASP A 66 -16.66 0.04 -11.69
CA ASP A 66 -18.01 0.49 -11.44
C ASP A 66 -18.89 -0.04 -12.55
N ASN A 67 -19.73 -1.02 -12.24
CA ASN A 67 -20.63 -1.63 -13.20
C ASN A 67 -21.94 -0.84 -13.30
N SER A 68 -22.54 -0.84 -14.48
CA SER A 68 -23.92 -0.37 -14.62
C SER A 68 -24.86 -1.31 -13.89
N VAL A 69 -25.66 -0.78 -12.99
CA VAL A 69 -26.60 -1.57 -12.20
C VAL A 69 -28.01 -1.38 -12.76
N TYR A 70 -28.65 -2.49 -13.08
CA TYR A 70 -30.04 -2.53 -13.56
C TYR A 70 -30.92 -3.19 -12.51
N GLY A 71 -31.91 -2.47 -12.07
CA GLY A 71 -32.98 -2.99 -11.22
C GLY A 71 -34.33 -2.93 -11.89
N ILE A 72 -35.36 -3.40 -11.25
CA ILE A 72 -36.74 -3.24 -11.70
C ILE A 72 -37.39 -2.05 -10.98
N ASN A 73 -38.25 -1.35 -11.73
CA ASN A 73 -39.10 -0.33 -11.17
C ASN A 73 -40.36 -0.98 -10.52
N TRP A 74 -41.19 -0.17 -9.91
CA TRP A 74 -42.46 -0.59 -9.31
C TRP A 74 -43.44 -1.25 -10.28
N SER A 75 -43.29 -1.02 -11.60
CA SER A 75 -44.11 -1.67 -12.65
C SER A 75 -43.45 -2.94 -13.21
N GLY A 76 -42.38 -3.45 -12.61
CA GLY A 76 -41.69 -4.67 -13.01
C GLY A 76 -40.80 -4.51 -14.26
N LYS A 77 -40.55 -3.30 -14.74
CA LYS A 77 -39.69 -3.07 -15.90
C LYS A 77 -38.25 -2.83 -15.48
N PRO A 78 -37.24 -3.43 -16.18
CA PRO A 78 -35.86 -3.12 -15.96
C PRO A 78 -35.59 -1.63 -16.21
N VAL A 79 -34.90 -1.01 -15.26
CA VAL A 79 -34.46 0.39 -15.33
C VAL A 79 -33.07 0.53 -14.81
N PRO A 80 -32.27 1.44 -15.38
CA PRO A 80 -30.95 1.75 -14.81
C PRO A 80 -31.08 2.26 -13.38
N SER A 81 -30.16 1.86 -12.50
CA SER A 81 -30.10 2.42 -11.16
C SER A 81 -29.72 3.90 -11.23
N TYR A 82 -30.23 4.70 -10.28
CA TYR A 82 -29.86 6.12 -10.16
C TYR A 82 -28.39 6.34 -9.89
N ILE A 83 -27.68 5.33 -9.35
CA ILE A 83 -26.32 5.50 -8.86
C ILE A 83 -25.29 5.21 -9.93
N VAL A 84 -25.50 4.16 -10.73
CA VAL A 84 -24.58 3.80 -11.82
C VAL A 84 -25.39 3.49 -13.07
N THR A 85 -25.30 4.37 -14.06
CA THR A 85 -25.91 4.17 -15.38
C THR A 85 -24.84 3.69 -16.35
N LYS A 86 -25.24 3.17 -17.52
CA LYS A 86 -24.31 2.69 -18.55
C LYS A 86 -23.23 3.73 -18.93
N GLY A 87 -23.54 5.02 -18.85
CA GLY A 87 -22.60 6.10 -19.13
C GLY A 87 -21.63 6.40 -17.97
N ASN A 88 -21.88 5.86 -16.79
CA ASN A 88 -21.07 6.08 -15.58
C ASN A 88 -20.31 4.83 -15.17
N SER A 89 -20.38 3.74 -15.94
CA SER A 89 -19.49 2.60 -15.69
C SER A 89 -18.05 3.01 -15.95
N GLY A 90 -17.14 2.47 -15.17
CA GLY A 90 -15.74 2.81 -15.31
C GLY A 90 -14.84 1.76 -14.68
N ILE A 91 -13.58 1.85 -14.99
CA ILE A 91 -12.55 1.01 -14.40
C ILE A 91 -11.34 1.86 -14.08
N TRP A 92 -10.75 1.63 -12.92
CA TRP A 92 -9.45 2.17 -12.57
C TRP A 92 -8.54 1.07 -12.04
N ARG A 93 -7.25 1.28 -12.25
CA ARG A 93 -6.18 0.46 -11.72
C ARG A 93 -5.08 1.38 -11.22
N ASP A 94 -4.50 1.02 -10.08
CA ASP A 94 -3.29 1.65 -9.62
C ASP A 94 -2.23 0.63 -9.23
N PHE A 95 -1.02 1.05 -9.40
CA PHE A 95 0.17 0.33 -8.98
C PHE A 95 1.06 1.27 -8.19
N SER A 96 1.46 0.85 -7.00
CA SER A 96 2.48 1.55 -6.25
C SER A 96 3.63 0.63 -5.87
N LYS A 97 4.82 1.20 -5.88
CA LYS A 97 6.04 0.53 -5.44
C LYS A 97 6.78 1.43 -4.47
N GLN A 98 7.04 0.90 -3.28
CA GLN A 98 7.84 1.55 -2.27
C GLN A 98 9.10 0.72 -2.02
N ASN A 99 10.27 1.33 -2.23
CA ASN A 99 11.56 0.77 -1.86
C ASN A 99 12.06 1.54 -0.65
N THR A 100 12.49 0.83 0.37
CA THR A 100 13.07 1.43 1.57
C THR A 100 14.35 0.71 1.92
N TRP A 101 15.42 1.44 2.18
CA TRP A 101 16.57 0.87 2.82
C TRP A 101 16.99 1.67 4.05
N THR A 102 17.53 0.97 5.02
CA THR A 102 18.06 1.54 6.25
C THR A 102 19.41 0.90 6.55
N ALA A 103 20.39 1.70 6.85
CA ALA A 103 21.72 1.26 7.25
C ALA A 103 22.12 1.92 8.57
N ASN A 104 22.56 1.12 9.52
CA ASN A 104 23.10 1.57 10.80
C ASN A 104 24.49 1.00 10.98
N ALA A 105 25.40 1.81 11.50
CA ALA A 105 26.71 1.36 11.91
C ALA A 105 27.12 2.09 13.20
N TYR A 106 27.54 1.33 14.21
CA TYR A 106 27.97 1.92 15.46
C TYR A 106 29.06 1.09 16.13
N VAL A 107 29.91 1.78 16.85
CA VAL A 107 30.93 1.20 17.72
C VAL A 107 30.49 1.34 19.17
N ASN A 108 30.73 0.32 19.95
CA ASN A 108 30.49 0.30 21.39
C ASN A 108 31.78 -0.05 22.09
N TYR A 109 32.22 0.83 22.98
CA TYR A 109 33.43 0.62 23.80
C TYR A 109 33.07 0.52 25.28
N THR A 110 33.44 -0.60 25.90
CA THR A 110 33.18 -0.85 27.30
C THR A 110 34.49 -1.13 28.01
N LYS A 111 34.77 -0.40 29.12
CA LYS A 111 35.95 -0.57 29.91
C LYS A 111 35.69 -0.33 31.39
N THR A 112 36.25 -1.21 32.23
CA THR A 112 36.29 -1.04 33.69
C THR A 112 37.65 -0.60 34.12
N PHE A 113 37.75 0.51 34.85
CA PHE A 113 39.00 1.03 35.42
C PHE A 113 39.00 0.87 36.95
N ALA A 114 40.16 0.63 37.52
CA ALA A 114 40.36 0.53 38.97
C ALA A 114 39.33 -0.37 39.68
N LYS A 115 38.74 -1.34 38.98
CA LYS A 115 37.69 -2.27 39.46
C LYS A 115 36.38 -1.62 39.94
N LYS A 116 36.23 -0.31 39.84
CA LYS A 116 35.09 0.44 40.36
C LYS A 116 34.42 1.35 39.33
N HIS A 117 35.15 1.76 38.30
CA HIS A 117 34.64 2.71 37.29
C HIS A 117 34.30 1.95 36.01
N ASN A 118 33.04 1.91 35.67
CA ASN A 118 32.58 1.29 34.43
C ASN A 118 32.18 2.38 33.42
N LEU A 119 32.84 2.38 32.28
CA LEU A 119 32.54 3.29 31.17
C LEU A 119 32.01 2.50 29.98
N ASN A 120 30.89 2.96 29.42
CA ASN A 120 30.36 2.46 28.17
C ASN A 120 30.09 3.66 27.24
N VAL A 121 30.76 3.68 26.10
CA VAL A 121 30.65 4.73 25.09
C VAL A 121 30.19 4.09 23.80
N MET A 122 29.16 4.69 23.20
CA MET A 122 28.63 4.31 21.89
C MET A 122 28.63 5.52 20.98
N ALA A 123 29.06 5.33 19.74
CA ALA A 123 28.93 6.32 18.66
C ALA A 123 28.56 5.62 17.36
N GLY A 124 27.71 6.22 16.60
CA GLY A 124 27.21 5.60 15.37
C GLY A 124 26.62 6.58 14.38
N VAL A 125 26.34 6.02 13.23
CA VAL A 125 25.67 6.70 12.10
C VAL A 125 24.49 5.86 11.66
N ASN A 126 23.49 6.54 11.16
CA ASN A 126 22.34 5.92 10.54
C ASN A 126 22.07 6.63 9.20
N ALA A 127 21.59 5.89 8.22
CA ALA A 127 21.11 6.43 6.96
C ALA A 127 19.90 5.63 6.50
N GLU A 128 18.95 6.32 5.89
CA GLU A 128 17.75 5.70 5.31
C GLU A 128 17.36 6.43 4.03
N GLU A 129 16.75 5.68 3.12
CA GLU A 129 16.13 6.22 1.93
C GLU A 129 14.83 5.48 1.66
N GLU A 130 13.82 6.24 1.26
CA GLU A 130 12.54 5.76 0.81
C GLU A 130 12.25 6.31 -0.57
N GLU A 131 11.99 5.44 -1.53
CA GLU A 131 11.54 5.77 -2.87
C GLU A 131 10.12 5.25 -3.07
N TYR A 132 9.20 6.12 -3.46
CA TYR A 132 7.82 5.78 -3.74
C TYR A 132 7.45 6.13 -5.18
N LYS A 133 6.91 5.16 -5.90
CA LYS A 133 6.39 5.31 -7.26
C LYS A 133 4.94 4.91 -7.28
N TYR A 134 4.15 5.69 -8.01
CA TYR A 134 2.71 5.47 -8.13
C TYR A 134 2.26 5.71 -9.56
N LEU A 135 1.52 4.77 -10.12
CA LEU A 135 0.88 4.85 -11.41
C LEU A 135 -0.62 4.60 -11.23
N TYR A 136 -1.44 5.50 -11.72
CA TYR A 136 -2.89 5.38 -11.73
C TYR A 136 -3.40 5.53 -13.15
N GLY A 137 -4.37 4.72 -13.52
CA GLY A 137 -5.08 4.82 -14.79
C GLY A 137 -6.57 4.56 -14.62
N THR A 138 -7.38 5.33 -15.32
CA THR A 138 -8.85 5.15 -15.35
C THR A 138 -9.41 5.33 -16.74
N ARG A 139 -10.50 4.65 -17.01
CA ARG A 139 -11.34 4.83 -18.20
C ARG A 139 -12.80 4.66 -17.84
N ASN A 140 -13.64 5.44 -18.49
CA ASN A 140 -15.08 5.35 -18.34
C ASN A 140 -15.69 4.50 -19.47
N VAL A 141 -16.95 4.09 -19.27
CA VAL A 141 -17.75 3.32 -20.22
C VAL A 141 -17.11 1.97 -20.57
N MET A 142 -17.30 1.01 -19.68
CA MET A 142 -16.87 -0.35 -19.94
C MET A 142 -17.73 -1.00 -21.03
N TYR A 143 -17.09 -1.65 -22.01
CA TYR A 143 -17.77 -2.38 -23.08
C TYR A 143 -18.25 -3.75 -22.61
N ASP A 144 -17.44 -4.43 -21.79
CA ASP A 144 -17.78 -5.71 -21.19
C ASP A 144 -17.60 -5.60 -19.66
N GLN A 145 -18.68 -5.78 -18.92
CA GLN A 145 -18.72 -5.64 -17.47
C GLN A 145 -18.69 -7.01 -16.76
N GLU A 146 -19.00 -8.08 -17.47
CA GLU A 146 -19.16 -9.42 -16.88
C GLU A 146 -17.99 -10.36 -17.21
N GLY A 147 -17.25 -10.10 -18.30
CA GLY A 147 -16.18 -10.97 -18.76
C GLY A 147 -14.83 -10.64 -18.14
N TYR A 148 -14.04 -9.81 -18.82
CA TYR A 148 -12.70 -9.41 -18.39
C TYR A 148 -12.62 -7.89 -18.23
N PRO A 149 -12.82 -7.36 -17.03
CA PRO A 149 -12.82 -5.93 -16.78
C PRO A 149 -11.39 -5.36 -16.79
N GLU A 150 -10.89 -5.08 -17.98
CA GLU A 150 -9.56 -4.53 -18.19
C GLU A 150 -9.62 -3.10 -18.72
N LEU A 151 -8.61 -2.27 -18.40
CA LEU A 151 -8.54 -0.87 -18.84
C LEU A 151 -8.62 -0.71 -20.36
N ASN A 152 -8.06 -1.65 -21.13
CA ASN A 152 -8.11 -1.62 -22.59
C ASN A 152 -9.49 -1.98 -23.17
N MET A 153 -10.38 -2.58 -22.37
CA MET A 153 -11.74 -2.96 -22.72
C MET A 153 -12.77 -1.87 -22.39
N ALA A 154 -12.32 -0.70 -21.98
CA ALA A 154 -13.18 0.46 -21.71
C ALA A 154 -12.98 1.56 -22.75
N GLY A 155 -14.00 2.40 -22.90
CA GLY A 155 -13.98 3.55 -23.81
C GLY A 155 -12.85 4.52 -23.47
N LYS A 156 -12.42 5.29 -24.45
CA LYS A 156 -11.41 6.32 -24.25
C LYS A 156 -11.94 7.60 -23.61
N ASP A 157 -13.25 7.74 -23.53
CA ASP A 157 -13.88 8.88 -22.88
C ASP A 157 -13.60 8.84 -21.37
N GLY A 158 -13.22 9.99 -20.80
CA GLY A 158 -12.85 10.08 -19.38
C GLY A 158 -11.55 9.33 -19.04
N GLN A 159 -10.70 9.08 -20.03
CA GLN A 159 -9.37 8.51 -19.77
C GLN A 159 -8.51 9.50 -18.97
N ASP A 160 -7.97 9.03 -17.88
CA ASP A 160 -6.96 9.76 -17.11
C ASP A 160 -5.78 8.85 -16.74
N LEU A 161 -4.59 9.44 -16.71
CA LEU A 161 -3.36 8.76 -16.34
C LEU A 161 -2.54 9.67 -15.42
N SER A 162 -2.19 9.18 -14.27
CA SER A 162 -1.36 9.92 -13.31
C SER A 162 -0.13 9.10 -12.92
N TRP A 163 0.99 9.79 -12.85
CA TRP A 163 2.26 9.24 -12.37
C TRP A 163 2.84 10.13 -11.29
N ASN A 164 3.30 9.52 -10.22
CA ASN A 164 4.02 10.21 -9.15
C ASN A 164 5.28 9.43 -8.77
N HIS A 165 6.36 10.18 -8.50
CA HIS A 165 7.62 9.63 -8.02
C HIS A 165 8.19 10.56 -6.96
N THR A 166 8.37 10.05 -5.77
CA THR A 166 8.95 10.79 -4.64
C THR A 166 10.09 9.98 -4.04
N SER A 167 11.13 10.68 -3.61
CA SER A 167 12.24 10.09 -2.87
C SER A 167 12.56 10.97 -1.67
N ARG A 168 12.87 10.33 -0.55
CA ARG A 168 13.30 10.98 0.68
C ARG A 168 14.49 10.21 1.23
N ALA A 169 15.55 10.93 1.60
CA ALA A 169 16.70 10.37 2.28
C ALA A 169 17.00 11.13 3.56
N SER A 170 17.45 10.44 4.57
CA SER A 170 17.94 11.04 5.80
C SER A 170 19.20 10.34 6.29
N ALA A 171 20.05 11.09 6.99
CA ALA A 171 21.23 10.55 7.67
C ALA A 171 21.42 11.27 8.99
N GLY A 172 21.90 10.54 9.98
CA GLY A 172 22.11 11.05 11.33
C GLY A 172 23.32 10.47 12.00
N TYR A 173 23.78 11.17 13.03
CA TYR A 173 24.80 10.70 13.96
C TYR A 173 24.19 10.56 15.34
N PHE A 174 24.60 9.56 16.08
CA PHE A 174 24.15 9.36 17.44
C PHE A 174 25.30 8.92 18.35
N GLY A 175 25.17 9.22 19.64
CA GLY A 175 26.15 8.81 20.64
C GLY A 175 25.55 8.73 22.03
N ARG A 176 26.16 7.89 22.87
CA ARG A 176 25.76 7.72 24.25
C ARG A 176 26.99 7.42 25.13
N ILE A 177 27.02 8.02 26.28
CA ILE A 177 28.04 7.76 27.32
C ILE A 177 27.32 7.36 28.59
N ASN A 178 27.66 6.18 29.12
CA ASN A 178 27.20 5.71 30.41
C ASN A 178 28.41 5.52 31.31
N TYR A 179 28.30 6.00 32.54
CA TYR A 179 29.32 5.84 33.56
C TYR A 179 28.68 5.37 34.87
N ASP A 180 29.23 4.30 35.46
CA ASP A 180 28.80 3.77 36.72
C ASP A 180 30.01 3.68 37.67
N TYR A 181 29.79 4.03 38.93
CA TYR A 181 30.75 3.87 40.01
C TYR A 181 30.21 2.87 41.02
N LYS A 182 30.98 1.81 41.33
CA LYS A 182 30.67 0.80 42.34
C LYS A 182 31.58 0.93 43.54
#